data_3bc1f80c8eafa206fd9c2af11708e44b
#
_entry.id   3bc1f80c8eafa206fd9c2af11708e44b
#
_cell.length_a   1.000
_cell.length_b   1.000
_cell.length_c   1.000
_cell.angle_alpha   90.00
_cell.angle_beta   90.00
_cell.angle_gamma   90.00
#
_symmetry.space_group_name_H-M   'P 1'
#
loop_
_entity.id
_entity.type
_entity.pdbx_description
1 polymer ?
#
loop_
_entity_poly.entity_id
_entity_poly.type
_entity_poly.pdbx_seq_one_letter_code
_entity_poly.pdbx_strand_id
1 'polypeptide(L)'
;MTLALVTGASRGLGRDMALALAGAGTDVVLSYLGNRNKADAVVAEIRAMGRQAAALQLDVTDSAGYDSFIATLGAVIAGLGADRLDYLVNNAGVGINVPFAETTEAQFDQMVATHLRPAFVLTQKLLPLLRDGGGVVNISTGLTRFALPGYAAYAAVKGGVEVLTRYQAKELGARGIRVNAVAPGAIETDFGGGAVRDNAQINAFIAGQTALGRAGRPDDIGSVVAFLCSEGAKWVNGQRIEVSGGMFL
;
A
#
# COMPACT_ATOMS: atom_id res chain seq x y z
N MET A 1 -5.06 17.58 13.68
CA MET A 1 -4.25 17.31 12.47
C MET A 1 -4.10 15.81 12.36
N THR A 2 -4.47 15.23 11.24
CA THR A 2 -4.33 13.79 10.97
C THR A 2 -3.24 13.61 9.93
N LEU A 3 -2.29 12.70 10.16
CA LEU A 3 -1.12 12.50 9.31
C LEU A 3 -0.95 11.02 8.94
N ALA A 4 -0.77 10.73 7.64
CA ALA A 4 -0.52 9.39 7.13
C ALA A 4 0.86 9.27 6.46
N LEU A 5 1.50 8.11 6.59
CA LEU A 5 2.62 7.69 5.75
C LEU A 5 2.11 6.68 4.70
N VAL A 6 2.37 6.96 3.42
CA VAL A 6 2.07 6.04 2.31
C VAL A 6 3.38 5.63 1.64
N THR A 7 3.74 4.34 1.70
CA THR A 7 4.97 3.86 1.07
C THR A 7 4.79 3.64 -0.43
N GLY A 8 5.80 4.04 -1.25
CA GLY A 8 5.78 3.85 -2.69
C GLY A 8 4.70 4.69 -3.41
N ALA A 9 4.50 5.94 -2.98
CA ALA A 9 3.37 6.75 -3.42
C ALA A 9 3.69 7.82 -4.47
N SER A 10 4.81 7.69 -5.19
CA SER A 10 5.13 8.59 -6.30
C SER A 10 4.34 8.33 -7.59
N ARG A 11 3.60 7.22 -7.68
CA ARG A 11 2.79 6.82 -8.86
C ARG A 11 1.77 5.71 -8.50
N GLY A 12 0.94 5.35 -9.48
CA GLY A 12 0.03 4.21 -9.41
C GLY A 12 -0.91 4.27 -8.21
N LEU A 13 -1.18 3.11 -7.61
CA LEU A 13 -2.08 3.01 -6.45
C LEU A 13 -1.64 3.87 -5.27
N GLY A 14 -0.33 3.92 -4.98
CA GLY A 14 0.17 4.71 -3.85
C GLY A 14 -0.10 6.21 -4.02
N ARG A 15 0.08 6.75 -5.26
CA ARG A 15 -0.27 8.14 -5.55
C ARG A 15 -1.76 8.38 -5.31
N ASP A 16 -2.61 7.51 -5.82
CA ASP A 16 -4.05 7.68 -5.69
C ASP A 16 -4.51 7.59 -4.22
N MET A 17 -3.98 6.62 -3.46
CA MET A 17 -4.21 6.52 -2.02
C MET A 17 -3.80 7.81 -1.28
N ALA A 18 -2.64 8.38 -1.62
CA ALA A 18 -2.16 9.63 -1.03
C ALA A 18 -3.11 10.80 -1.33
N LEU A 19 -3.60 10.91 -2.57
CA LEU A 19 -4.56 11.93 -2.98
C LEU A 19 -5.94 11.71 -2.32
N ALA A 20 -6.42 10.48 -2.23
CA ALA A 20 -7.68 10.16 -1.57
C ALA A 20 -7.64 10.49 -0.07
N LEU A 21 -6.53 10.19 0.61
CA LEU A 21 -6.31 10.59 2.00
C LEU A 21 -6.31 12.11 2.15
N ALA A 22 -5.63 12.83 1.25
CA ALA A 22 -5.61 14.28 1.25
C ALA A 22 -7.02 14.87 1.03
N GLY A 23 -7.79 14.32 0.08
CA GLY A 23 -9.19 14.69 -0.16
C GLY A 23 -10.10 14.45 1.03
N ALA A 24 -9.78 13.45 1.87
CA ALA A 24 -10.47 13.18 3.13
C ALA A 24 -9.96 14.03 4.31
N GLY A 25 -9.06 15.00 4.08
CA GLY A 25 -8.59 15.94 5.09
C GLY A 25 -7.34 15.49 5.87
N THR A 26 -6.65 14.44 5.41
CA THR A 26 -5.41 13.92 6.02
C THR A 26 -4.19 14.53 5.35
N ASP A 27 -3.21 14.98 6.14
CA ASP A 27 -1.90 15.37 5.65
C ASP A 27 -1.06 14.11 5.34
N VAL A 28 -0.13 14.18 4.39
CA VAL A 28 0.52 12.97 3.88
C VAL A 28 2.03 13.11 3.81
N VAL A 29 2.74 12.17 4.41
CA VAL A 29 4.12 11.87 4.03
C VAL A 29 4.08 10.72 3.04
N LEU A 30 4.72 10.86 1.90
CA LEU A 30 4.81 9.80 0.91
C LEU A 30 6.26 9.33 0.74
N SER A 31 6.48 8.03 0.52
CA SER A 31 7.82 7.59 0.17
C SER A 31 7.93 7.21 -1.31
N TYR A 32 9.16 7.32 -1.83
CA TYR A 32 9.52 6.95 -3.19
C TYR A 32 10.89 6.27 -3.23
N LEU A 33 11.14 5.42 -4.24
CA LEU A 33 12.42 4.74 -4.40
C LEU A 33 13.43 5.62 -5.17
N GLY A 34 13.15 5.96 -6.42
CA GLY A 34 14.15 6.61 -7.29
C GLY A 34 13.66 7.87 -8.00
N ASN A 35 12.35 8.05 -8.18
CA ASN A 35 11.84 9.18 -8.97
C ASN A 35 11.32 10.31 -8.07
N ARG A 36 12.23 11.18 -7.65
CA ARG A 36 11.92 12.34 -6.83
C ARG A 36 10.94 13.30 -7.51
N ASN A 37 11.12 13.59 -8.79
CA ASN A 37 10.26 14.53 -9.51
C ASN A 37 8.79 14.08 -9.51
N LYS A 38 8.53 12.77 -9.68
CA LYS A 38 7.16 12.24 -9.57
C LYS A 38 6.62 12.36 -8.15
N ALA A 39 7.44 12.16 -7.14
CA ALA A 39 7.02 12.31 -5.74
C ALA A 39 6.72 13.78 -5.41
N ASP A 40 7.57 14.71 -5.84
CA ASP A 40 7.38 16.15 -5.64
C ASP A 40 6.12 16.66 -6.37
N ALA A 41 5.77 16.09 -7.54
CA ALA A 41 4.50 16.40 -8.22
C ALA A 41 3.28 15.99 -7.38
N VAL A 42 3.30 14.79 -6.76
CA VAL A 42 2.22 14.35 -5.86
C VAL A 42 2.13 15.26 -4.63
N VAL A 43 3.27 15.67 -4.06
CA VAL A 43 3.30 16.64 -2.95
C VAL A 43 2.64 17.95 -3.36
N ALA A 44 2.93 18.46 -4.57
CA ALA A 44 2.34 19.69 -5.07
C ALA A 44 0.82 19.57 -5.24
N GLU A 45 0.33 18.45 -5.76
CA GLU A 45 -1.11 18.16 -5.90
C GLU A 45 -1.80 18.15 -4.53
N ILE A 46 -1.23 17.47 -3.53
CA ILE A 46 -1.78 17.42 -2.16
C ILE A 46 -1.82 18.82 -1.53
N ARG A 47 -0.76 19.61 -1.73
CA ARG A 47 -0.70 20.99 -1.24
C ARG A 47 -1.74 21.88 -1.91
N ALA A 48 -1.99 21.69 -3.19
CA ALA A 48 -3.06 22.41 -3.91
C ALA A 48 -4.47 22.08 -3.36
N MET A 49 -4.65 20.90 -2.73
CA MET A 49 -5.88 20.54 -2.01
C MET A 49 -5.96 21.15 -0.60
N GLY A 50 -4.99 22.01 -0.21
CA GLY A 50 -4.94 22.64 1.11
C GLY A 50 -4.43 21.73 2.23
N ARG A 51 -3.76 20.63 1.89
CA ARG A 51 -3.14 19.71 2.86
C ARG A 51 -1.64 19.86 2.90
N GLN A 52 -1.02 19.49 4.03
CA GLN A 52 0.43 19.43 4.11
C GLN A 52 0.93 18.11 3.54
N ALA A 53 2.06 18.15 2.85
CA ALA A 53 2.70 16.95 2.34
C ALA A 53 4.21 17.08 2.26
N ALA A 54 4.90 15.95 2.41
CA ALA A 54 6.34 15.80 2.20
C ALA A 54 6.66 14.48 1.51
N ALA A 55 7.78 14.44 0.77
CA ALA A 55 8.28 13.23 0.14
C ALA A 55 9.63 12.82 0.73
N LEU A 56 9.79 11.53 1.05
CA LEU A 56 11.02 10.94 1.57
C LEU A 56 11.46 9.76 0.70
N GLN A 57 12.76 9.64 0.47
CA GLN A 57 13.30 8.48 -0.22
C GLN A 57 13.32 7.27 0.72
N LEU A 58 12.85 6.12 0.22
CA LEU A 58 12.88 4.84 0.94
C LEU A 58 13.00 3.69 -0.07
N ASP A 59 14.04 2.90 0.06
CA ASP A 59 14.08 1.55 -0.49
C ASP A 59 13.54 0.59 0.57
N VAL A 60 12.35 0.03 0.32
CA VAL A 60 11.75 -0.92 1.26
C VAL A 60 12.47 -2.26 1.31
N THR A 61 13.38 -2.56 0.37
CA THR A 61 14.19 -3.78 0.37
C THR A 61 15.45 -3.66 1.23
N ASP A 62 15.91 -2.42 1.48
CA ASP A 62 17.07 -2.12 2.33
C ASP A 62 16.66 -1.95 3.80
N SER A 63 16.58 -3.05 4.52
CA SER A 63 16.25 -3.02 5.95
C SER A 63 17.31 -2.35 6.83
N ALA A 64 18.57 -2.25 6.37
CA ALA A 64 19.63 -1.55 7.10
C ALA A 64 19.39 -0.03 7.10
N GLY A 65 18.75 0.51 6.06
CA GLY A 65 18.42 1.93 5.95
C GLY A 65 17.20 2.37 6.77
N TYR A 66 16.42 1.46 7.37
CA TYR A 66 15.16 1.81 8.04
C TYR A 66 15.35 2.76 9.23
N ASP A 67 16.37 2.59 10.05
CA ASP A 67 16.58 3.44 11.22
C ASP A 67 16.89 4.90 10.82
N SER A 68 17.68 5.09 9.76
CA SER A 68 17.96 6.40 9.19
C SER A 68 16.70 7.05 8.58
N PHE A 69 15.91 6.25 7.86
CA PHE A 69 14.63 6.70 7.33
C PHE A 69 13.68 7.16 8.44
N ILE A 70 13.55 6.39 9.53
CA ILE A 70 12.66 6.68 10.66
C ILE A 70 13.10 7.95 11.39
N ALA A 71 14.41 8.16 11.59
CA ALA A 71 14.93 9.39 12.18
C ALA A 71 14.58 10.62 11.31
N THR A 72 14.77 10.52 9.99
CA THR A 72 14.40 11.57 9.04
C THR A 72 12.88 11.81 9.03
N LEU A 73 12.09 10.74 9.05
CA LEU A 73 10.64 10.81 9.11
C LEU A 73 10.17 11.56 10.37
N GLY A 74 10.77 11.27 11.53
CA GLY A 74 10.46 11.97 12.78
C GLY A 74 10.69 13.49 12.67
N ALA A 75 11.79 13.91 12.05
CA ALA A 75 12.06 15.33 11.80
C ALA A 75 11.03 15.96 10.84
N VAL A 76 10.61 15.22 9.80
CA VAL A 76 9.58 15.68 8.86
C VAL A 76 8.22 15.79 9.55
N ILE A 77 7.82 14.83 10.36
CA ILE A 77 6.57 14.86 11.15
C ILE A 77 6.54 16.13 12.02
N ALA A 78 7.62 16.39 12.76
CA ALA A 78 7.74 17.60 13.58
C ALA A 78 7.70 18.90 12.73
N GLY A 79 8.36 18.90 11.57
CA GLY A 79 8.35 20.05 10.62
C GLY A 79 6.97 20.33 10.03
N LEU A 80 6.10 19.33 9.95
CA LEU A 80 4.70 19.48 9.57
C LEU A 80 3.78 19.90 10.73
N GLY A 81 4.32 20.04 11.95
CA GLY A 81 3.57 20.42 13.14
C GLY A 81 2.80 19.28 13.80
N ALA A 82 3.14 18.03 13.48
CA ALA A 82 2.61 16.83 14.12
C ALA A 82 3.62 16.24 15.12
N ASP A 83 3.15 15.40 16.02
CA ASP A 83 3.98 14.63 16.95
C ASP A 83 4.10 13.16 16.55
N ARG A 84 3.11 12.64 15.83
CA ARG A 84 3.01 11.22 15.41
C ARG A 84 2.26 11.06 14.10
N LEU A 85 2.38 9.87 13.52
CA LEU A 85 1.51 9.39 12.45
C LEU A 85 0.21 8.85 13.04
N ASP A 86 -0.90 9.12 12.39
CA ASP A 86 -2.18 8.47 12.68
C ASP A 86 -2.32 7.20 11.85
N TYR A 87 -1.81 7.20 10.61
CA TYR A 87 -1.97 6.05 9.71
C TYR A 87 -0.67 5.70 8.97
N LEU A 88 -0.50 4.39 8.75
CA LEU A 88 0.53 3.82 7.89
C LEU A 88 -0.13 3.00 6.76
N VAL A 89 0.23 3.28 5.52
CA VAL A 89 -0.18 2.47 4.36
C VAL A 89 1.05 1.79 3.77
N ASN A 90 1.17 0.48 3.98
CA ASN A 90 2.19 -0.37 3.39
C ASN A 90 1.80 -0.73 1.95
N ASN A 91 2.16 0.13 1.00
CA ASN A 91 1.79 -0.02 -0.40
C ASN A 91 2.99 -0.35 -1.32
N ALA A 92 4.20 0.11 -1.00
CA ALA A 92 5.37 -0.12 -1.86
C ALA A 92 5.46 -1.56 -2.34
N GLY A 93 5.64 -1.74 -3.66
CA GLY A 93 5.65 -3.08 -4.22
C GLY A 93 5.92 -3.13 -5.72
N VAL A 94 6.33 -4.31 -6.17
CA VAL A 94 6.49 -4.69 -7.57
C VAL A 94 5.84 -6.04 -7.82
N GLY A 95 5.53 -6.37 -9.06
CA GLY A 95 5.06 -7.70 -9.44
C GLY A 95 6.07 -8.41 -10.30
N ILE A 96 6.11 -9.74 -10.17
CA ILE A 96 6.77 -10.61 -11.13
C ILE A 96 5.73 -11.55 -11.73
N ASN A 97 5.90 -11.89 -13.00
CA ASN A 97 5.11 -12.93 -13.65
C ASN A 97 6.11 -13.95 -14.26
N VAL A 98 6.31 -15.06 -13.54
CA VAL A 98 7.23 -16.14 -13.91
C VAL A 98 6.56 -17.47 -13.52
N PRO A 99 6.53 -18.49 -14.40
CA PRO A 99 6.01 -19.81 -14.09
C PRO A 99 6.64 -20.39 -12.82
N PHE A 100 5.86 -21.13 -12.03
CA PHE A 100 6.33 -21.69 -10.74
C PHE A 100 7.64 -22.48 -10.90
N ALA A 101 7.75 -23.33 -11.92
CA ALA A 101 8.92 -24.17 -12.15
C ALA A 101 10.18 -23.37 -12.59
N GLU A 102 10.01 -22.12 -13.01
CA GLU A 102 11.09 -21.25 -13.52
C GLU A 102 11.43 -20.13 -12.53
N THR A 103 10.63 -19.96 -11.48
CA THR A 103 10.87 -18.94 -10.46
C THR A 103 12.15 -19.26 -9.69
N THR A 104 13.11 -18.36 -9.77
CA THR A 104 14.40 -18.51 -9.06
C THR A 104 14.27 -18.14 -7.59
N GLU A 105 15.18 -18.65 -6.75
CA GLU A 105 15.27 -18.29 -5.34
C GLU A 105 15.45 -16.76 -5.17
N ALA A 106 16.30 -16.13 -5.96
CA ALA A 106 16.51 -14.68 -5.93
C ALA A 106 15.23 -13.88 -6.22
N GLN A 107 14.38 -14.35 -7.15
CA GLN A 107 13.09 -13.72 -7.43
C GLN A 107 12.12 -13.89 -6.26
N PHE A 108 12.10 -15.06 -5.62
CA PHE A 108 11.29 -15.29 -4.42
C PHE A 108 11.76 -14.40 -3.27
N ASP A 109 13.07 -14.32 -3.02
CA ASP A 109 13.66 -13.47 -1.98
C ASP A 109 13.35 -11.98 -2.24
N GLN A 110 13.38 -11.55 -3.49
CA GLN A 110 12.97 -10.20 -3.87
C GLN A 110 11.50 -9.92 -3.48
N MET A 111 10.59 -10.87 -3.69
CA MET A 111 9.19 -10.72 -3.28
C MET A 111 9.06 -10.60 -1.76
N VAL A 112 9.77 -11.44 -1.02
CA VAL A 112 9.81 -11.37 0.46
C VAL A 112 10.38 -10.01 0.91
N ALA A 113 11.51 -9.58 0.35
CA ALA A 113 12.16 -8.33 0.70
C ALA A 113 11.29 -7.10 0.40
N THR A 114 10.51 -7.16 -0.68
CA THR A 114 9.70 -6.03 -1.12
C THR A 114 8.35 -5.94 -0.40
N HIS A 115 7.72 -7.07 -0.08
CA HIS A 115 6.32 -7.08 0.35
C HIS A 115 6.12 -7.51 1.79
N LEU A 116 6.75 -8.61 2.23
CA LEU A 116 6.51 -9.18 3.56
C LEU A 116 7.42 -8.55 4.62
N ARG A 117 8.72 -8.45 4.34
CA ARG A 117 9.68 -7.88 5.29
C ARG A 117 9.33 -6.45 5.71
N PRO A 118 9.02 -5.50 4.80
CA PRO A 118 8.65 -4.14 5.24
C PRO A 118 7.31 -4.11 5.98
N ALA A 119 6.31 -4.89 5.57
CA ALA A 119 5.05 -4.98 6.32
C ALA A 119 5.26 -5.46 7.75
N PHE A 120 6.28 -6.27 8.02
CA PHE A 120 6.66 -6.70 9.37
C PHE A 120 7.64 -5.71 10.00
N VAL A 121 8.87 -5.64 9.49
CA VAL A 121 10.01 -4.97 10.17
C VAL A 121 9.87 -3.45 10.16
N LEU A 122 9.51 -2.84 9.02
CA LEU A 122 9.33 -1.39 8.95
C LEU A 122 8.15 -0.95 9.81
N THR A 123 7.02 -1.69 9.75
CA THR A 123 5.87 -1.40 10.62
C THR A 123 6.25 -1.49 12.10
N GLN A 124 6.96 -2.56 12.52
CA GLN A 124 7.43 -2.73 13.89
C GLN A 124 8.29 -1.54 14.34
N LYS A 125 9.24 -1.11 13.51
CA LYS A 125 10.13 0.02 13.81
C LYS A 125 9.38 1.37 13.83
N LEU A 126 8.28 1.51 13.09
CA LEU A 126 7.44 2.71 13.07
C LEU A 126 6.46 2.81 14.25
N LEU A 127 6.25 1.73 15.02
CA LEU A 127 5.30 1.73 16.15
C LEU A 127 5.51 2.85 17.18
N PRO A 128 6.75 3.30 17.49
CA PRO A 128 6.94 4.45 18.39
C PRO A 128 6.43 5.77 17.83
N LEU A 129 6.40 5.92 16.49
CA LEU A 129 5.88 7.10 15.81
C LEU A 129 4.38 6.99 15.47
N LEU A 130 3.77 5.82 15.64
CA LEU A 130 2.35 5.61 15.35
C LEU A 130 1.51 5.91 16.59
N ARG A 131 0.48 6.74 16.41
CA ARG A 131 -0.46 7.18 17.47
C ARG A 131 -1.34 6.03 17.92
N ASP A 132 -1.64 5.97 19.23
CA ASP A 132 -2.67 5.10 19.74
C ASP A 132 -4.04 5.53 19.19
N GLY A 133 -4.89 4.57 18.86
CA GLY A 133 -6.13 4.82 18.14
C GLY A 133 -5.99 4.96 16.61
N GLY A 134 -4.75 4.96 16.09
CA GLY A 134 -4.46 5.04 14.67
C GLY A 134 -4.75 3.76 13.87
N GLY A 135 -4.11 3.63 12.72
CA GLY A 135 -4.32 2.43 11.89
C GLY A 135 -3.20 2.12 10.90
N VAL A 136 -3.14 0.85 10.51
CA VAL A 136 -2.25 0.34 9.47
C VAL A 136 -3.09 -0.30 8.36
N VAL A 137 -2.79 0.03 7.11
CA VAL A 137 -3.38 -0.62 5.93
C VAL A 137 -2.26 -1.32 5.16
N ASN A 138 -2.36 -2.64 5.04
CA ASN A 138 -1.46 -3.43 4.24
C ASN A 138 -2.07 -3.70 2.86
N ILE A 139 -1.38 -3.37 1.78
CA ILE A 139 -1.89 -3.66 0.44
C ILE A 139 -1.52 -5.10 0.06
N SER A 140 -2.56 -5.92 -0.10
CA SER A 140 -2.50 -7.31 -0.57
C SER A 140 -2.84 -7.40 -2.07
N THR A 141 -3.54 -8.45 -2.49
CA THR A 141 -3.96 -8.70 -3.88
C THR A 141 -5.13 -9.68 -3.93
N GLY A 142 -5.96 -9.61 -4.96
CA GLY A 142 -6.96 -10.63 -5.26
C GLY A 142 -6.36 -12.01 -5.52
N LEU A 143 -5.10 -12.09 -5.98
CA LEU A 143 -4.38 -13.34 -6.27
C LEU A 143 -4.15 -14.24 -5.06
N THR A 144 -4.46 -13.80 -3.85
CA THR A 144 -4.48 -14.66 -2.65
C THR A 144 -5.76 -15.50 -2.55
N ARG A 145 -6.83 -15.13 -3.27
CA ARG A 145 -8.12 -15.84 -3.30
C ARG A 145 -8.29 -16.69 -4.56
N PHE A 146 -7.82 -16.19 -5.69
CA PHE A 146 -7.84 -16.92 -6.96
C PHE A 146 -6.43 -17.00 -7.54
N ALA A 147 -6.17 -17.99 -8.39
CA ALA A 147 -4.85 -18.23 -8.95
C ALA A 147 -4.82 -17.89 -10.44
N LEU A 148 -3.80 -17.12 -10.82
CA LEU A 148 -3.38 -16.96 -12.21
C LEU A 148 -1.96 -17.50 -12.37
N PRO A 149 -1.66 -18.30 -13.42
CA PRO A 149 -0.31 -18.81 -13.65
C PRO A 149 0.74 -17.68 -13.70
N GLY A 150 1.92 -17.96 -13.19
CA GLY A 150 3.05 -17.02 -13.15
C GLY A 150 3.14 -16.13 -11.92
N TYR A 151 2.15 -16.12 -11.02
CA TYR A 151 2.13 -15.24 -9.86
C TYR A 151 2.35 -15.95 -8.52
N ALA A 152 2.80 -17.22 -8.51
CA ALA A 152 2.88 -18.03 -7.30
C ALA A 152 3.74 -17.39 -6.19
N ALA A 153 4.95 -16.91 -6.50
CA ALA A 153 5.83 -16.28 -5.53
C ALA A 153 5.20 -14.99 -4.95
N TYR A 154 4.66 -14.13 -5.81
CA TYR A 154 3.99 -12.90 -5.39
C TYR A 154 2.77 -13.19 -4.50
N ALA A 155 1.88 -14.09 -4.94
CA ALA A 155 0.66 -14.43 -4.21
C ALA A 155 0.95 -15.09 -2.85
N ALA A 156 1.94 -15.99 -2.77
CA ALA A 156 2.35 -16.63 -1.52
C ALA A 156 2.82 -15.60 -0.49
N VAL A 157 3.66 -14.65 -0.91
CA VAL A 157 4.17 -13.58 -0.04
C VAL A 157 3.03 -12.64 0.40
N LYS A 158 2.11 -12.29 -0.50
CA LYS A 158 0.94 -11.47 -0.15
C LYS A 158 -0.04 -12.22 0.77
N GLY A 159 -0.18 -13.53 0.63
CA GLY A 159 -0.90 -14.36 1.60
C GLY A 159 -0.28 -14.27 3.00
N GLY A 160 1.06 -14.26 3.08
CA GLY A 160 1.80 -13.99 4.32
C GLY A 160 1.48 -12.62 4.92
N VAL A 161 1.34 -11.57 4.10
CA VAL A 161 0.92 -10.23 4.55
C VAL A 161 -0.50 -10.25 5.13
N GLU A 162 -1.44 -11.04 4.55
CA GLU A 162 -2.80 -11.17 5.09
C GLU A 162 -2.83 -11.90 6.45
N VAL A 163 -1.99 -12.92 6.61
CA VAL A 163 -1.81 -13.57 7.92
C VAL A 163 -1.22 -12.58 8.92
N LEU A 164 -0.13 -11.90 8.55
CA LEU A 164 0.53 -10.87 9.38
C LEU A 164 -0.47 -9.78 9.81
N THR A 165 -1.34 -9.33 8.92
CA THR A 165 -2.37 -8.33 9.22
C THR A 165 -3.23 -8.72 10.42
N ARG A 166 -3.64 -9.99 10.52
CA ARG A 166 -4.45 -10.48 11.65
C ARG A 166 -3.66 -10.49 12.96
N TYR A 167 -2.37 -10.87 12.92
CA TYR A 167 -1.51 -10.83 14.10
C TYR A 167 -1.25 -9.39 14.56
N GLN A 168 -0.91 -8.49 13.63
CA GLN A 168 -0.76 -7.07 13.94
C GLN A 168 -2.04 -6.49 14.53
N ALA A 169 -3.21 -6.79 13.98
CA ALA A 169 -4.51 -6.35 14.49
C ALA A 169 -4.77 -6.83 15.93
N LYS A 170 -4.42 -8.08 16.22
CA LYS A 170 -4.60 -8.67 17.55
C LYS A 170 -3.65 -8.08 18.58
N GLU A 171 -2.37 -7.96 18.22
CA GLU A 171 -1.33 -7.51 19.14
C GLU A 171 -1.34 -6.00 19.38
N LEU A 172 -1.70 -5.20 18.38
CA LEU A 172 -1.75 -3.74 18.48
C LEU A 172 -3.11 -3.23 18.98
N GLY A 173 -4.08 -4.12 19.14
CA GLY A 173 -5.43 -3.77 19.59
C GLY A 173 -5.46 -3.14 20.98
N ALA A 174 -4.53 -3.49 21.90
CA ALA A 174 -4.39 -2.85 23.21
C ALA A 174 -4.03 -1.35 23.12
N ARG A 175 -3.41 -0.93 22.02
CA ARG A 175 -3.13 0.48 21.69
C ARG A 175 -4.28 1.14 20.88
N GLY A 176 -5.38 0.43 20.64
CA GLY A 176 -6.45 0.90 19.77
C GLY A 176 -6.07 1.00 18.29
N ILE A 177 -4.89 0.49 17.90
CA ILE A 177 -4.41 0.54 16.52
C ILE A 177 -5.11 -0.55 15.72
N ARG A 178 -5.81 -0.15 14.66
CA ARG A 178 -6.49 -1.07 13.74
C ARG A 178 -5.56 -1.47 12.60
N VAL A 179 -5.60 -2.72 12.20
CA VAL A 179 -4.80 -3.19 11.06
C VAL A 179 -5.69 -3.98 10.10
N ASN A 180 -5.73 -3.56 8.84
CA ASN A 180 -6.52 -4.22 7.80
C ASN A 180 -5.70 -4.41 6.54
N ALA A 181 -6.09 -5.38 5.72
CA ALA A 181 -5.56 -5.60 4.39
C ALA A 181 -6.57 -5.15 3.33
N VAL A 182 -6.11 -4.42 2.33
CA VAL A 182 -6.87 -4.16 1.09
C VAL A 182 -6.29 -5.05 0.00
N ALA A 183 -7.14 -5.80 -0.69
CA ALA A 183 -6.78 -6.73 -1.75
C ALA A 183 -7.35 -6.24 -3.09
N PRO A 184 -6.60 -5.44 -3.87
CA PRO A 184 -7.03 -5.00 -5.20
C PRO A 184 -7.17 -6.15 -6.18
N GLY A 185 -8.10 -6.03 -7.11
CA GLY A 185 -8.12 -6.79 -8.35
C GLY A 185 -7.04 -6.33 -9.34
N ALA A 186 -7.25 -6.58 -10.62
CA ALA A 186 -6.38 -6.07 -11.67
C ALA A 186 -6.69 -4.60 -11.98
N ILE A 187 -5.70 -3.73 -11.77
CA ILE A 187 -5.84 -2.27 -11.84
C ILE A 187 -4.95 -1.68 -12.95
N GLU A 188 -5.47 -0.73 -13.70
CA GLU A 188 -4.78 -0.01 -14.78
C GLU A 188 -3.72 0.94 -14.22
N THR A 189 -2.52 0.42 -13.97
CA THR A 189 -1.35 1.16 -13.47
C THR A 189 -0.09 0.76 -14.19
N ASP A 190 1.07 1.30 -13.80
CA ASP A 190 2.39 0.86 -14.27
C ASP A 190 2.81 -0.51 -13.66
N PHE A 191 2.02 -1.09 -12.77
CA PHE A 191 2.32 -2.40 -12.16
C PHE A 191 2.42 -3.49 -13.23
N GLY A 192 3.40 -4.39 -13.10
CA GLY A 192 3.61 -5.44 -14.10
C GLY A 192 3.93 -4.90 -15.50
N GLY A 193 4.61 -3.73 -15.58
CA GLY A 193 4.96 -3.10 -16.86
C GLY A 193 3.77 -2.43 -17.58
N GLY A 194 2.66 -2.17 -16.88
CA GLY A 194 1.48 -1.53 -17.48
C GLY A 194 0.58 -2.49 -18.26
N ALA A 195 0.78 -3.79 -18.14
CA ALA A 195 0.11 -4.78 -18.99
C ALA A 195 -1.43 -4.67 -18.97
N VAL A 196 -2.04 -4.40 -17.83
CA VAL A 196 -3.52 -4.25 -17.73
C VAL A 196 -3.99 -2.97 -18.41
N ARG A 197 -3.24 -1.88 -18.35
CA ARG A 197 -3.59 -0.59 -18.95
C ARG A 197 -3.32 -0.54 -20.45
N ASP A 198 -2.14 -1.07 -20.87
CA ASP A 198 -1.58 -0.80 -22.20
C ASP A 198 -1.84 -1.93 -23.21
N ASN A 199 -2.24 -3.13 -22.76
CA ASN A 199 -2.57 -4.26 -23.62
C ASN A 199 -4.08 -4.48 -23.67
N ALA A 200 -4.69 -4.17 -24.83
CA ALA A 200 -6.14 -4.26 -25.01
C ALA A 200 -6.69 -5.69 -24.83
N GLN A 201 -5.91 -6.73 -25.17
CA GLN A 201 -6.35 -8.13 -25.03
C GLN A 201 -6.37 -8.53 -23.55
N ILE A 202 -5.34 -8.14 -22.78
CA ILE A 202 -5.28 -8.36 -21.33
C ILE A 202 -6.40 -7.59 -20.65
N ASN A 203 -6.60 -6.32 -21.01
CA ASN A 203 -7.66 -5.48 -20.45
C ASN A 203 -9.05 -6.10 -20.70
N ALA A 204 -9.33 -6.52 -21.93
CA ALA A 204 -10.59 -7.18 -22.29
C ALA A 204 -10.79 -8.51 -21.54
N PHE A 205 -9.74 -9.32 -21.39
CA PHE A 205 -9.79 -10.54 -20.58
C PHE A 205 -10.16 -10.21 -19.12
N ILE A 206 -9.47 -9.26 -18.50
CA ILE A 206 -9.75 -8.82 -17.12
C ILE A 206 -11.18 -8.30 -16.99
N ALA A 207 -11.63 -7.47 -17.91
CA ALA A 207 -13.00 -6.96 -17.95
C ALA A 207 -14.04 -8.09 -18.00
N GLY A 208 -13.79 -9.11 -18.83
CA GLY A 208 -14.65 -10.29 -18.93
C GLY A 208 -14.69 -11.18 -17.69
N GLN A 209 -13.66 -11.12 -16.84
CA GLN A 209 -13.60 -11.85 -15.56
C GLN A 209 -14.07 -11.01 -14.37
N THR A 210 -14.43 -9.74 -14.58
CA THR A 210 -14.84 -8.81 -13.54
C THR A 210 -16.34 -8.57 -13.62
N ALA A 211 -17.09 -8.80 -12.54
CA ALA A 211 -18.54 -8.64 -12.53
C ALA A 211 -19.00 -7.23 -12.92
N LEU A 212 -18.21 -6.19 -12.59
CA LEU A 212 -18.48 -4.81 -13.00
C LEU A 212 -18.04 -4.51 -14.45
N GLY A 213 -17.59 -5.49 -15.22
CA GLY A 213 -17.36 -5.41 -16.67
C GLY A 213 -16.17 -4.56 -17.11
N ARG A 214 -15.25 -4.23 -16.21
CA ARG A 214 -14.04 -3.46 -16.54
C ARG A 214 -12.86 -3.83 -15.64
N ALA A 215 -11.65 -3.54 -16.07
CA ALA A 215 -10.51 -3.48 -15.19
C ALA A 215 -10.70 -2.36 -14.14
N GLY A 216 -10.07 -2.49 -12.99
CA GLY A 216 -10.09 -1.46 -11.96
C GLY A 216 -9.24 -0.25 -12.35
N ARG A 217 -9.53 0.88 -11.71
CA ARG A 217 -8.73 2.11 -11.80
C ARG A 217 -8.11 2.43 -10.44
N PRO A 218 -7.04 3.23 -10.37
CA PRO A 218 -6.43 3.59 -9.10
C PRO A 218 -7.43 4.19 -8.08
N ASP A 219 -8.38 5.01 -8.53
CA ASP A 219 -9.39 5.68 -7.72
C ASP A 219 -10.44 4.71 -7.13
N ASP A 220 -10.60 3.52 -7.69
CA ASP A 220 -11.40 2.46 -7.08
C ASP A 220 -10.80 1.97 -5.75
N ILE A 221 -9.48 2.14 -5.55
CA ILE A 221 -8.75 1.64 -4.38
C ILE A 221 -8.52 2.73 -3.34
N GLY A 222 -8.15 3.94 -3.77
CA GLY A 222 -7.81 5.04 -2.88
C GLY A 222 -8.93 5.41 -1.91
N SER A 223 -10.17 5.42 -2.39
CA SER A 223 -11.36 5.71 -1.59
C SER A 223 -11.56 4.72 -0.44
N VAL A 224 -11.30 3.42 -0.66
CA VAL A 224 -11.42 2.37 0.37
C VAL A 224 -10.30 2.53 1.41
N VAL A 225 -9.07 2.87 0.99
CA VAL A 225 -7.97 3.14 1.91
C VAL A 225 -8.27 4.37 2.76
N ALA A 226 -8.78 5.45 2.16
CA ALA A 226 -9.18 6.64 2.90
C ALA A 226 -10.30 6.35 3.92
N PHE A 227 -11.29 5.51 3.56
CA PHE A 227 -12.30 5.04 4.51
C PHE A 227 -11.65 4.27 5.68
N LEU A 228 -10.74 3.32 5.42
CA LEU A 228 -10.07 2.56 6.47
C LEU A 228 -9.20 3.44 7.39
N CYS A 229 -8.73 4.57 6.87
CA CYS A 229 -8.00 5.60 7.62
C CYS A 229 -8.92 6.70 8.18
N SER A 230 -10.16 6.38 8.52
CA SER A 230 -11.13 7.33 9.07
C SER A 230 -11.86 6.78 10.30
N GLU A 231 -12.57 7.65 11.01
CA GLU A 231 -13.45 7.28 12.12
C GLU A 231 -14.60 6.35 11.68
N GLY A 232 -15.02 6.44 10.41
CA GLY A 232 -16.04 5.55 9.85
C GLY A 232 -15.66 4.06 9.92
N ALA A 233 -14.36 3.76 9.94
CA ALA A 233 -13.84 2.41 10.02
C ALA A 233 -13.42 1.98 11.45
N LYS A 234 -13.83 2.70 12.51
CA LYS A 234 -13.38 2.45 13.90
C LYS A 234 -13.64 1.03 14.41
N TRP A 235 -14.57 0.29 13.81
CA TRP A 235 -14.88 -1.11 14.19
C TRP A 235 -14.41 -2.13 13.14
N VAL A 236 -13.64 -1.70 12.13
CA VAL A 236 -13.05 -2.58 11.11
C VAL A 236 -11.62 -2.88 11.51
N ASN A 237 -11.35 -4.12 11.95
CA ASN A 237 -10.02 -4.56 12.38
C ASN A 237 -9.76 -6.02 12.00
N GLY A 238 -8.54 -6.33 11.57
CA GLY A 238 -8.11 -7.67 11.17
C GLY A 238 -8.73 -8.19 9.88
N GLN A 239 -9.36 -7.32 9.08
CA GLN A 239 -10.09 -7.71 7.89
C GLN A 239 -9.20 -7.71 6.64
N ARG A 240 -9.50 -8.64 5.73
CA ARG A 240 -9.08 -8.59 4.32
C ARG A 240 -10.25 -8.08 3.49
N ILE A 241 -10.14 -6.88 2.98
CA ILE A 241 -11.19 -6.24 2.17
C ILE A 241 -10.77 -6.36 0.71
N GLU A 242 -11.52 -7.15 -0.05
CA GLU A 242 -11.29 -7.27 -1.48
C GLU A 242 -11.94 -6.11 -2.22
N VAL A 243 -11.16 -5.46 -3.10
CA VAL A 243 -11.59 -4.34 -3.93
C VAL A 243 -11.24 -4.69 -5.38
N SER A 244 -12.04 -5.57 -5.96
CA SER A 244 -11.74 -6.21 -7.26
C SER A 244 -12.85 -6.05 -8.30
N GLY A 245 -13.92 -5.31 -7.98
CA GLY A 245 -15.09 -5.21 -8.87
C GLY A 245 -15.81 -6.56 -9.08
N GLY A 246 -15.58 -7.53 -8.19
CA GLY A 246 -16.12 -8.89 -8.33
C GLY A 246 -15.33 -9.74 -9.33
N MET A 247 -14.02 -9.56 -9.43
CA MET A 247 -13.16 -10.37 -10.29
C MET A 247 -13.15 -11.85 -9.83
N PHE A 248 -13.44 -12.77 -10.76
CA PHE A 248 -13.51 -14.22 -10.51
C PHE A 248 -14.47 -14.62 -9.35
N LEU A 249 -15.66 -14.02 -9.32
CA LEU A 249 -16.77 -14.49 -8.48
C LEU A 249 -17.39 -15.78 -9.04
#